data_45da7db99367ad5b2795fc3eaf22adee
#
_entry.id   45da7db99367ad5b2795fc3eaf22adee
#
_cell.length_a   1.000
_cell.length_b   1.000
_cell.length_c   1.000
_cell.angle_alpha   90.00
_cell.angle_beta   90.00
_cell.angle_gamma   90.00
#
_symmetry.space_group_name_H-M   'P 1'
#
loop_
_entity.id
_entity.type
_entity.pdbx_description
1 polymer ?
#
loop_
_entity_poly.entity_id
_entity_poly.type
_entity_poly.pdbx_seq_one_letter_code
_entity_poly.pdbx_strand_id
1 'polypeptide(L)'
;MKDQEITFEVEVIDEKNRKKQLYIPAERPITLYLNNRELLTVMTLGMNTKSLIIGYLRNQQIVSSIDDIESIQIDWDVSAAAIKLKESAFNVDALTEKVTITSGCGQGTMFGNLTEDIKKFKLDFGLKIKQSVLLTIVDEVRRFNSIYKQAGSV
;
A
#
# COMPACT_ATOMS: atom_id res chain seq x y z
N MET A 1 15.21 -12.16 10.44
CA MET A 1 13.82 -11.60 10.43
C MET A 1 12.89 -12.81 10.60
N LYS A 2 12.07 -12.85 11.66
CA LYS A 2 11.01 -13.86 11.76
C LYS A 2 10.03 -13.56 10.63
N ASP A 3 9.77 -14.56 9.78
CA ASP A 3 8.67 -14.49 8.82
C ASP A 3 7.38 -14.28 9.62
N GLN A 4 6.73 -13.15 9.37
CA GLN A 4 5.48 -12.84 10.05
C GLN A 4 4.37 -13.65 9.39
N GLU A 5 3.54 -14.29 10.22
CA GLU A 5 2.36 -14.97 9.73
C GLU A 5 1.45 -13.95 9.00
N ILE A 6 1.08 -14.30 7.77
CA ILE A 6 0.25 -13.45 6.90
C ILE A 6 -1.24 -13.71 7.05
N THR A 7 -1.58 -14.80 7.74
CA THR A 7 -2.96 -15.19 8.04
C THR A 7 -3.05 -15.71 9.45
N PHE A 8 -4.22 -15.57 10.09
CA PHE A 8 -4.58 -16.22 11.34
C PHE A 8 -5.64 -17.27 11.10
N GLU A 9 -5.55 -18.38 11.83
CA GLU A 9 -6.62 -19.35 11.91
C GLU A 9 -7.63 -18.90 12.98
N VAL A 10 -8.91 -18.83 12.61
CA VAL A 10 -10.01 -18.47 13.50
C VAL A 10 -11.13 -19.51 13.44
N GLU A 11 -11.73 -19.83 14.60
CA GLU A 11 -12.91 -20.64 14.65
C GLU A 11 -14.14 -19.75 14.39
N VAL A 12 -14.95 -20.13 13.43
CA VAL A 12 -16.20 -19.44 13.10
C VAL A 12 -17.39 -20.39 13.20
N ILE A 13 -18.56 -19.83 13.42
CA ILE A 13 -19.83 -20.60 13.46
C ILE A 13 -20.64 -20.21 12.22
N ASP A 14 -21.03 -21.21 11.42
CA ASP A 14 -21.86 -20.98 10.24
C ASP A 14 -23.36 -20.84 10.59
N GLU A 15 -24.18 -20.53 9.59
CA GLU A 15 -25.62 -20.36 9.74
C GLU A 15 -26.37 -21.62 10.20
N LYS A 16 -25.70 -22.77 10.20
CA LYS A 16 -26.22 -24.06 10.69
C LYS A 16 -25.63 -24.43 12.06
N ASN A 17 -25.05 -23.46 12.75
CA ASN A 17 -24.41 -23.63 14.07
C ASN A 17 -23.26 -24.64 14.08
N ARG A 18 -22.55 -24.81 12.95
CA ARG A 18 -21.40 -25.71 12.81
C ARG A 18 -20.11 -24.90 12.94
N LYS A 19 -19.18 -25.41 13.73
CA LYS A 19 -17.85 -24.83 13.88
C LYS A 19 -17.01 -25.14 12.64
N LYS A 20 -16.33 -24.11 12.12
CA LYS A 20 -15.39 -24.21 11.00
C LYS A 20 -14.13 -23.42 11.31
N GLN A 21 -12.98 -23.90 10.83
CA GLN A 21 -11.73 -23.15 10.84
C GLN A 21 -11.60 -22.39 9.53
N LEU A 22 -11.32 -21.08 9.64
CA LEU A 22 -11.03 -20.22 8.49
C LEU A 22 -9.72 -19.48 8.73
N TYR A 23 -9.04 -19.15 7.62
CA TYR A 23 -7.87 -18.27 7.64
C TYR A 23 -8.29 -16.87 7.25
N ILE A 24 -7.95 -15.90 8.08
CA ILE A 24 -8.18 -14.48 7.79
C ILE A 24 -6.86 -13.75 7.62
N PRO A 25 -6.79 -12.66 6.82
CA PRO A 25 -5.58 -11.87 6.64
C PRO A 25 -5.08 -11.29 7.96
N ALA A 26 -3.77 -11.40 8.22
CA ALA A 26 -3.11 -10.85 9.41
C ALA A 26 -2.73 -9.39 9.18
N GLU A 27 -3.72 -8.52 9.00
CA GLU A 27 -3.49 -7.09 8.82
C GLU A 27 -2.93 -6.45 10.09
N ARG A 28 -1.91 -5.60 9.91
CA ARG A 28 -1.26 -4.88 11.00
C ARG A 28 -0.89 -3.47 10.56
N PRO A 29 -0.98 -2.49 11.45
CA PRO A 29 -0.60 -1.12 11.12
C PRO A 29 0.92 -0.97 11.06
N ILE A 30 1.38 -0.04 10.23
CA ILE A 30 2.73 0.48 10.25
C ILE A 30 2.71 1.98 10.02
N THR A 31 3.33 2.75 10.92
CA THR A 31 3.43 4.20 10.81
C THR A 31 4.69 4.58 10.05
N LEU A 32 4.54 5.37 9.01
CA LEU A 32 5.64 5.84 8.16
C LEU A 32 6.12 7.20 8.65
N TYR A 33 7.41 7.30 8.93
CA TYR A 33 8.11 8.55 9.26
C TYR A 33 9.04 8.94 8.13
N LEU A 34 8.85 10.13 7.56
CA LEU A 34 9.64 10.67 6.47
C LEU A 34 10.50 11.82 6.99
N ASN A 35 11.83 11.68 6.94
CA ASN A 35 12.78 12.66 7.49
C ASN A 35 12.40 13.10 8.92
N ASN A 36 12.13 12.15 9.81
CA ASN A 36 11.72 12.33 11.22
C ASN A 36 10.33 12.97 11.44
N ARG A 37 9.51 13.10 10.41
CA ARG A 37 8.12 13.56 10.54
C ARG A 37 7.16 12.40 10.24
N GLU A 38 6.14 12.25 11.06
CA GLU A 38 5.08 11.29 10.81
C GLU A 38 4.33 11.67 9.52
N LEU A 39 4.24 10.71 8.61
CA LEU A 39 3.55 10.86 7.35
C LEU A 39 2.12 10.32 7.43
N LEU A 40 1.99 9.04 7.75
CA LEU A 40 0.71 8.34 7.94
C LEU A 40 0.92 6.94 8.49
N THR A 41 -0.18 6.31 8.90
CA THR A 41 -0.22 4.88 9.21
C THR A 41 -0.96 4.13 8.10
N VAL A 42 -0.37 3.04 7.59
CA VAL A 42 -0.98 2.14 6.61
C VAL A 42 -1.19 0.76 7.18
N MET A 43 -2.25 0.07 6.75
CA MET A 43 -2.46 -1.35 7.06
C MET A 43 -1.70 -2.21 6.05
N THR A 44 -1.04 -3.25 6.53
CA THR A 44 -0.23 -4.16 5.71
C THR A 44 -0.24 -5.57 6.29
N LEU A 45 0.02 -6.56 5.45
CA LEU A 45 0.25 -7.94 5.89
C LEU A 45 1.68 -8.17 6.42
N GLY A 46 2.53 -7.14 6.42
CA GLY A 46 3.93 -7.25 6.85
C GLY A 46 4.87 -7.84 5.82
N MET A 47 4.35 -8.31 4.68
CA MET A 47 5.17 -8.83 3.58
C MET A 47 5.63 -7.69 2.66
N ASN A 48 6.87 -7.80 2.18
CA ASN A 48 7.43 -6.86 1.21
C ASN A 48 7.23 -5.39 1.58
N THR A 49 7.27 -5.08 2.88
CA THR A 49 6.94 -3.74 3.42
C THR A 49 7.80 -2.64 2.81
N LYS A 50 9.10 -2.91 2.50
CA LYS A 50 9.93 -1.93 1.78
C LYS A 50 9.36 -1.60 0.40
N SER A 51 8.92 -2.61 -0.35
CA SER A 51 8.32 -2.41 -1.68
C SER A 51 7.00 -1.66 -1.59
N LEU A 52 6.18 -1.94 -0.56
CA LEU A 52 4.95 -1.19 -0.27
C LEU A 52 5.26 0.30 -0.03
N ILE A 53 6.23 0.59 0.83
CA ILE A 53 6.65 1.96 1.15
C ILE A 53 7.15 2.68 -0.10
N ILE A 54 8.05 2.08 -0.88
CA ILE A 54 8.58 2.67 -2.11
C ILE A 54 7.44 2.93 -3.11
N GLY A 55 6.54 1.96 -3.30
CA GLY A 55 5.39 2.09 -4.18
C GLY A 55 4.46 3.21 -3.74
N TYR A 56 4.21 3.33 -2.44
CA TYR A 56 3.40 4.41 -1.86
C TYR A 56 4.03 5.78 -2.14
N LEU A 57 5.31 5.97 -1.78
CA LEU A 57 6.02 7.24 -1.99
C LEU A 57 6.04 7.64 -3.47
N ARG A 58 6.22 6.66 -4.35
CA ARG A 58 6.21 6.88 -5.80
C ARG A 58 4.82 7.28 -6.32
N ASN A 59 3.77 6.57 -5.90
CA ASN A 59 2.40 6.86 -6.32
C ASN A 59 1.90 8.22 -5.81
N GLN A 60 2.35 8.62 -4.62
CA GLN A 60 2.05 9.94 -4.06
C GLN A 60 2.96 11.05 -4.63
N GLN A 61 3.84 10.72 -5.58
CA GLN A 61 4.81 11.66 -6.18
C GLN A 61 5.75 12.32 -5.16
N ILE A 62 5.93 11.68 -4.00
CA ILE A 62 6.85 12.13 -2.95
C ILE A 62 8.30 11.94 -3.41
N VAL A 63 8.53 10.87 -4.17
CA VAL A 63 9.82 10.59 -4.82
C VAL A 63 9.62 10.36 -6.32
N SER A 64 10.59 10.83 -7.10
CA SER A 64 10.62 10.65 -8.57
C SER A 64 11.39 9.39 -8.97
N SER A 65 12.37 9.00 -8.16
CA SER A 65 13.20 7.82 -8.36
C SER A 65 13.41 7.07 -7.06
N ILE A 66 13.75 5.78 -7.13
CA ILE A 66 14.21 5.01 -5.98
C ILE A 66 15.52 5.57 -5.41
N ASP A 67 16.33 6.22 -6.25
CA ASP A 67 17.60 6.85 -5.87
C ASP A 67 17.41 8.07 -4.98
N ASP A 68 16.19 8.62 -4.88
CA ASP A 68 15.84 9.72 -3.97
C ASP A 68 15.81 9.25 -2.52
N ILE A 69 15.70 7.93 -2.30
CA ILE A 69 15.59 7.31 -0.99
C ILE A 69 17.01 6.92 -0.51
N GLU A 70 17.45 7.51 0.59
CA GLU A 70 18.74 7.20 1.21
C GLU A 70 18.66 5.90 2.02
N SER A 71 17.60 5.74 2.83
CA SER A 71 17.41 4.55 3.65
C SER A 71 15.94 4.31 4.01
N ILE A 72 15.60 3.03 4.25
CA ILE A 72 14.34 2.60 4.85
C ILE A 72 14.66 1.61 5.96
N GLN A 73 14.30 1.95 7.18
CA GLN A 73 14.42 1.11 8.37
C GLN A 73 13.03 0.76 8.87
N ILE A 74 12.76 -0.52 9.10
CA ILE A 74 11.47 -1.02 9.56
C ILE A 74 11.69 -1.68 10.91
N ASP A 75 10.91 -1.25 11.89
CA ASP A 75 10.87 -1.83 13.22
C ASP A 75 9.42 -2.25 13.54
N TRP A 76 9.22 -3.56 13.63
CA TRP A 76 7.91 -4.15 13.90
C TRP A 76 7.57 -4.17 15.40
N ASP A 77 8.54 -4.02 16.28
CA ASP A 77 8.28 -3.98 17.74
C ASP A 77 7.52 -2.72 18.12
N VAL A 78 7.76 -1.64 17.36
CA VAL A 78 7.04 -0.36 17.51
C VAL A 78 6.11 -0.06 16.33
N SER A 79 5.97 -0.99 15.38
CA SER A 79 5.13 -0.83 14.19
C SER A 79 5.43 0.45 13.42
N ALA A 80 6.71 0.74 13.19
CA ALA A 80 7.17 1.97 12.55
C ALA A 80 8.15 1.70 11.40
N ALA A 81 8.16 2.60 10.41
CA ALA A 81 9.14 2.64 9.35
C ALA A 81 9.71 4.05 9.23
N ALA A 82 11.02 4.18 9.41
CA ALA A 82 11.76 5.42 9.21
C ALA A 82 12.32 5.45 7.78
N ILE A 83 11.94 6.48 7.03
CA ILE A 83 12.37 6.72 5.65
C ILE A 83 13.20 8.00 5.62
N LYS A 84 14.40 7.89 5.10
CA LYS A 84 15.28 9.04 4.89
C LYS A 84 15.43 9.31 3.40
N LEU A 85 15.12 10.53 2.97
CA LEU A 85 15.32 11.01 1.61
C LEU A 85 16.62 11.81 1.53
N LYS A 86 17.25 11.82 0.35
CA LYS A 86 18.37 12.71 0.05
C LYS A 86 17.94 14.17 0.11
N GLU A 87 18.84 15.05 0.51
CA GLU A 87 18.55 16.50 0.65
C GLU A 87 18.07 17.16 -0.64
N SER A 88 18.48 16.64 -1.81
CA SER A 88 18.05 17.12 -3.13
C SER A 88 16.65 16.68 -3.51
N ALA A 89 16.10 15.73 -2.80
CA ALA A 89 14.83 15.10 -3.11
C ALA A 89 13.74 15.65 -2.19
N PHE A 90 13.12 16.73 -2.59
CA PHE A 90 11.80 17.13 -2.13
C PHE A 90 11.63 18.00 -0.86
N ASN A 91 10.73 18.97 -0.97
CA ASN A 91 10.27 19.79 0.15
C ASN A 91 9.06 19.11 0.85
N VAL A 92 9.33 18.42 1.96
CA VAL A 92 8.33 17.69 2.76
C VAL A 92 7.24 18.65 3.30
N ASP A 93 7.58 19.91 3.56
CA ASP A 93 6.65 20.89 4.11
C ASP A 93 5.50 21.20 3.11
N ALA A 94 5.81 21.19 1.80
CA ALA A 94 4.80 21.41 0.75
C ALA A 94 3.79 20.25 0.63
N LEU A 95 4.16 19.03 1.06
CA LEU A 95 3.25 17.87 1.05
C LEU A 95 2.28 17.89 2.21
N THR A 96 2.73 18.29 3.39
CA THR A 96 1.91 18.26 4.60
C THR A 96 0.87 19.37 4.65
N GLU A 97 1.03 20.43 3.84
CA GLU A 97 0.04 21.52 3.76
C GLU A 97 -1.29 21.13 3.08
N LYS A 98 -1.29 20.08 2.24
CA LYS A 98 -2.48 19.63 1.50
C LYS A 98 -2.75 18.14 1.72
N VAL A 99 -3.21 17.81 2.90
CA VAL A 99 -3.57 16.43 3.26
C VAL A 99 -5.06 16.22 3.02
N THR A 100 -5.41 15.29 2.16
CA THR A 100 -6.79 14.81 2.02
C THR A 100 -6.91 13.46 2.71
N ILE A 101 -7.66 13.41 3.80
CA ILE A 101 -7.97 12.16 4.51
C ILE A 101 -9.16 11.52 3.80
N THR A 102 -8.97 10.37 3.17
CA THR A 102 -10.06 9.60 2.59
C THR A 102 -10.58 8.61 3.61
N SER A 103 -11.88 8.65 3.88
CA SER A 103 -12.58 7.65 4.71
C SER A 103 -12.85 6.40 3.87
N GLY A 104 -11.95 5.44 3.87
CA GLY A 104 -12.16 4.18 3.17
C GLY A 104 -11.08 3.17 3.50
N CYS A 105 -11.45 1.91 3.61
CA CYS A 105 -10.51 0.81 3.84
C CYS A 105 -9.41 0.81 2.75
N GLY A 106 -8.15 0.96 3.16
CA GLY A 106 -6.99 0.74 2.32
C GLY A 106 -6.51 1.93 1.48
N GLN A 107 -7.20 3.05 1.48
CA GLN A 107 -6.71 4.25 0.82
C GLN A 107 -6.31 5.30 1.85
N GLY A 108 -5.15 5.18 2.40
CA GLY A 108 -4.62 6.15 3.35
C GLY A 108 -4.74 7.61 2.88
N THR A 109 -4.20 8.48 3.66
CA THR A 109 -4.05 9.91 3.37
C THR A 109 -3.44 10.12 1.98
N MET A 110 -4.11 10.92 1.15
CA MET A 110 -3.57 11.36 -0.14
C MET A 110 -2.95 12.75 0.02
N PHE A 111 -1.74 12.90 -0.51
CA PHE A 111 -1.03 14.16 -0.55
C PHE A 111 -1.23 14.81 -1.91
N GLY A 112 -1.56 16.11 -1.92
CA GLY A 112 -1.74 16.88 -3.15
C GLY A 112 -3.20 17.03 -3.62
N ASN A 113 -3.37 17.79 -4.68
CA ASN A 113 -4.67 18.04 -5.29
C ASN A 113 -4.83 17.13 -6.50
N LEU A 114 -5.55 16.02 -6.35
CA LEU A 114 -5.77 15.01 -7.39
C LEU A 114 -6.22 15.63 -8.73
N THR A 115 -7.04 16.69 -8.66
CA THR A 115 -7.59 17.36 -9.84
C THR A 115 -6.52 18.19 -10.57
N GLU A 116 -5.56 18.78 -9.85
CA GLU A 116 -4.44 19.52 -10.46
C GLU A 116 -3.40 18.55 -11.03
N ASP A 117 -3.18 17.43 -10.37
CA ASP A 117 -2.22 16.42 -10.80
C ASP A 117 -2.69 15.71 -12.07
N ILE A 118 -3.98 15.39 -12.20
CA ILE A 118 -4.55 14.83 -13.44
C ILE A 118 -4.33 15.78 -14.63
N LYS A 119 -4.40 17.10 -14.44
CA LYS A 119 -4.16 18.07 -15.51
C LYS A 119 -2.71 18.10 -16.01
N LYS A 120 -1.75 17.66 -15.19
CA LYS A 120 -0.33 17.57 -15.57
C LYS A 120 -0.04 16.38 -16.49
N PHE A 121 -0.90 15.35 -16.47
CA PHE A 121 -0.73 14.17 -17.33
C PHE A 121 -1.31 14.45 -18.72
N LYS A 122 -0.46 14.40 -19.74
CA LYS A 122 -0.89 14.34 -21.13
C LYS A 122 -1.33 12.91 -21.43
N LEU A 123 -2.63 12.66 -21.31
CA LEU A 123 -3.20 11.37 -21.67
C LEU A 123 -3.29 11.29 -23.20
N ASP A 124 -2.73 10.23 -23.76
CA ASP A 124 -2.94 9.89 -25.17
C ASP A 124 -4.30 9.21 -25.33
N PHE A 125 -5.31 10.00 -25.71
CA PHE A 125 -6.67 9.50 -25.94
C PHE A 125 -6.78 8.60 -27.19
N GLY A 126 -5.71 8.49 -27.99
CA GLY A 126 -5.62 7.59 -29.14
C GLY A 126 -5.27 6.15 -28.74
N LEU A 127 -4.77 5.95 -27.54
CA LEU A 127 -4.35 4.64 -27.06
C LEU A 127 -5.57 3.75 -26.82
N LYS A 128 -5.61 2.61 -27.52
CA LYS A 128 -6.70 1.62 -27.41
C LYS A 128 -6.12 0.28 -26.93
N ILE A 129 -6.77 -0.31 -25.96
CA ILE A 129 -6.48 -1.67 -25.51
C ILE A 129 -7.61 -2.62 -25.96
N LYS A 130 -7.28 -3.81 -26.45
CA LYS A 130 -8.28 -4.83 -26.77
C LYS A 130 -8.88 -5.36 -25.46
N GLN A 131 -10.21 -5.53 -25.45
CA GLN A 131 -10.91 -6.11 -24.28
C GLN A 131 -10.33 -7.46 -23.86
N SER A 132 -9.94 -8.31 -24.84
CA SER A 132 -9.31 -9.61 -24.55
C SER A 132 -8.00 -9.47 -23.76
N VAL A 133 -7.18 -8.47 -24.09
CA VAL A 133 -5.92 -8.18 -23.36
C VAL A 133 -6.22 -7.74 -21.93
N LEU A 134 -7.21 -6.87 -21.74
CA LEU A 134 -7.63 -6.45 -20.41
C LEU A 134 -8.09 -7.64 -19.54
N LEU A 135 -8.92 -8.52 -20.10
CA LEU A 135 -9.39 -9.71 -19.40
C LEU A 135 -8.24 -10.66 -19.05
N THR A 136 -7.29 -10.85 -19.98
CA THR A 136 -6.08 -11.67 -19.70
C THR A 136 -5.28 -11.08 -18.54
N ILE A 137 -5.06 -9.77 -18.50
CA ILE A 137 -4.35 -9.11 -17.38
C ILE A 137 -5.08 -9.34 -16.05
N VAL A 138 -6.41 -9.20 -16.04
CA VAL A 138 -7.21 -9.43 -14.82
C VAL A 138 -7.07 -10.88 -14.34
N ASP A 139 -7.10 -11.85 -15.24
CA ASP A 139 -6.95 -13.26 -14.89
C ASP A 139 -5.54 -13.57 -14.37
N GLU A 140 -4.51 -12.98 -14.97
CA GLU A 140 -3.13 -13.13 -14.48
C GLU A 140 -2.97 -12.53 -13.07
N VAL A 141 -3.46 -11.31 -12.83
CA VAL A 141 -3.43 -10.68 -11.50
C VAL A 141 -4.12 -11.57 -10.45
N ARG A 142 -5.27 -12.17 -10.78
CA ARG A 142 -5.96 -13.12 -9.88
C ARG A 142 -5.13 -14.35 -9.56
N ARG A 143 -4.33 -14.86 -10.52
CA ARG A 143 -3.46 -16.02 -10.31
C ARG A 143 -2.29 -15.71 -9.38
N PHE A 144 -1.75 -14.48 -9.45
CA PHE A 144 -0.66 -14.04 -8.58
C PHE A 144 -1.08 -13.83 -7.13
N ASN A 145 -2.37 -13.62 -6.87
CA ASN A 145 -2.85 -13.35 -5.53
C ASN A 145 -3.11 -14.63 -4.72
N SER A 146 -2.03 -15.30 -4.32
CA SER A 146 -2.08 -16.52 -3.51
C SER A 146 -2.65 -16.29 -2.10
N ILE A 147 -2.48 -15.08 -1.56
CA ILE A 147 -2.95 -14.68 -0.23
C ILE A 147 -4.48 -14.64 -0.20
N TYR A 148 -5.12 -14.05 -1.21
CA TYR A 148 -6.58 -14.05 -1.35
C TYR A 148 -7.17 -15.44 -1.39
N LYS A 149 -6.45 -16.39 -2.02
CA LYS A 149 -6.88 -17.79 -2.08
C LYS A 149 -6.78 -18.49 -0.73
N GLN A 150 -5.72 -18.20 0.04
CA GLN A 150 -5.50 -18.79 1.35
C GLN A 150 -6.43 -18.21 2.42
N ALA A 151 -6.66 -16.91 2.38
CA ALA A 151 -7.49 -16.22 3.34
C ALA A 151 -9.00 -16.42 3.12
N GLY A 152 -9.42 -17.16 2.09
CA GLY A 152 -10.85 -17.47 1.85
C GLY A 152 -11.69 -16.19 1.71
N SER A 153 -11.10 -15.05 1.48
CA SER A 153 -11.79 -13.79 1.56
C SER A 153 -12.36 -13.40 0.22
N VAL A 154 -13.56 -13.35 0.21
CA VAL A 154 -14.42 -12.20 0.29
C VAL A 154 -14.25 -11.33 -0.93
#